data_716f84ff8dc914a6db8f80fbd143084f
#
_entry.id   716f84ff8dc914a6db8f80fbd143084f
#
_cell.length_a   1.000
_cell.length_b   1.000
_cell.length_c   1.000
_cell.angle_alpha   90.00
_cell.angle_beta   90.00
_cell.angle_gamma   90.00
#
_symmetry.space_group_name_H-M   'P 1'
#
loop_
_entity.id
_entity.type
_entity.pdbx_description
1 polymer ?
#
loop_
_entity_poly.entity_id
_entity_poly.type
_entity_poly.pdbx_seq_one_letter_code
_entity_poly.pdbx_strand_id
1 'polypeptide(L)'
;WQTFWTVSFPLMRPGIANAFLLGYIESLADFGNPLVLGGQYEVLSTQIFFAIVGAQGDPGMAAVLAIVLLLFTLSAFYAQRRWLGKKSYATITGKGDSGVHVRLPKRVAWGAYLTALPFVVMSLIVYGMILFGGFVETWGYKHNFTLKHYIAEFSLYWSEEYGLMWEGAAWNSFWTTLQISVISAPLTAGLGLLTAYILVRQKFWGKDIFEFLTMLSFAVPGTVIGVGYILA
;
A
#
# COMPACT_ATOMS: atom_id res chain seq x y z
N TRP A 1 33.81 -0.39 6.60
CA TRP A 1 33.22 -0.91 5.36
C TRP A 1 33.03 -2.44 5.44
N GLN A 2 34.01 -3.17 5.93
CA GLN A 2 33.90 -4.63 6.12
C GLN A 2 32.73 -5.00 7.05
N THR A 3 32.58 -4.33 8.19
CA THR A 3 31.47 -4.54 9.14
C THR A 3 30.10 -4.40 8.49
N PHE A 4 29.96 -3.44 7.57
CA PHE A 4 28.71 -3.27 6.83
C PHE A 4 28.36 -4.52 6.00
N TRP A 5 29.30 -5.02 5.22
CA TRP A 5 29.05 -6.16 4.33
C TRP A 5 28.99 -7.52 5.05
N THR A 6 29.69 -7.67 6.19
CA THR A 6 29.78 -8.93 6.91
C THR A 6 28.71 -9.06 8.00
N VAL A 7 28.22 -7.97 8.57
CA VAL A 7 27.28 -7.98 9.70
C VAL A 7 26.00 -7.22 9.37
N SER A 8 26.08 -5.92 9.04
CA SER A 8 24.89 -5.08 8.93
C SER A 8 24.03 -5.48 7.72
N PHE A 9 24.62 -5.59 6.55
CA PHE A 9 23.88 -5.95 5.33
C PHE A 9 23.21 -7.34 5.39
N PRO A 10 23.87 -8.40 5.84
CA PRO A 10 23.19 -9.70 6.04
C PRO A 10 21.99 -9.63 6.99
N LEU A 11 22.09 -8.88 8.09
CA LEU A 11 20.98 -8.70 9.02
C LEU A 11 19.83 -7.86 8.42
N MET A 12 20.13 -6.92 7.53
CA MET A 12 19.13 -6.10 6.85
C MET A 12 18.46 -6.80 5.66
N ARG A 13 19.03 -7.88 5.12
CA ARG A 13 18.52 -8.58 3.93
C ARG A 13 17.01 -8.88 3.97
N PRO A 14 16.43 -9.43 5.07
CA PRO A 14 15.01 -9.72 5.11
C PRO A 14 14.15 -8.44 4.97
N GLY A 15 14.56 -7.37 5.68
CA GLY A 15 13.87 -6.09 5.61
C GLY A 15 13.95 -5.47 4.21
N ILE A 16 15.12 -5.46 3.58
CA ILE A 16 15.33 -4.94 2.22
C ILE A 16 14.52 -5.76 1.21
N ALA A 17 14.54 -7.08 1.32
CA ALA A 17 13.79 -7.96 0.41
C ALA A 17 12.28 -7.75 0.53
N ASN A 18 11.76 -7.60 1.75
CA ASN A 18 10.35 -7.34 1.99
C ASN A 18 9.94 -5.95 1.49
N ALA A 19 10.75 -4.92 1.73
CA ALA A 19 10.49 -3.58 1.24
C ALA A 19 10.47 -3.53 -0.29
N PHE A 20 11.42 -4.22 -0.95
CA PHE A 20 11.46 -4.32 -2.40
C PHE A 20 10.22 -5.06 -2.96
N LEU A 21 9.87 -6.21 -2.37
CA LEU A 21 8.73 -7.01 -2.81
C LEU A 21 7.42 -6.22 -2.66
N LEU A 22 7.23 -5.57 -1.50
CA LEU A 22 6.04 -4.77 -1.25
C LEU A 22 5.95 -3.61 -2.25
N GLY A 23 7.01 -2.83 -2.42
CA GLY A 23 7.04 -1.76 -3.41
C GLY A 23 6.81 -2.24 -4.84
N TYR A 24 7.35 -3.40 -5.21
CA TYR A 24 7.13 -4.01 -6.52
C TYR A 24 5.67 -4.42 -6.75
N ILE A 25 5.06 -5.09 -5.78
CA ILE A 25 3.65 -5.52 -5.86
C ILE A 25 2.72 -4.31 -5.92
N GLU A 26 2.91 -3.34 -5.02
CA GLU A 26 2.12 -2.11 -4.98
C GLU A 26 2.26 -1.30 -6.28
N SER A 27 3.46 -1.20 -6.83
CA SER A 27 3.70 -0.51 -8.11
C SER A 27 3.02 -1.19 -9.29
N LEU A 28 2.99 -2.53 -9.32
CA LEU A 28 2.28 -3.29 -10.37
C LEU A 28 0.76 -3.21 -10.21
N ALA A 29 0.27 -3.14 -8.97
CA ALA A 29 -1.16 -3.07 -8.66
C ALA A 29 -1.74 -1.67 -8.83
N ASP A 30 -0.88 -0.64 -8.81
CA ASP A 30 -1.30 0.75 -8.92
C ASP A 30 -1.87 1.04 -10.31
N PHE A 31 -3.15 1.38 -10.36
CA PHE A 31 -3.81 1.86 -11.58
C PHE A 31 -4.08 3.36 -11.54
N GLY A 32 -4.16 3.96 -10.36
CA GLY A 32 -4.53 5.36 -10.18
C GLY A 32 -3.51 6.32 -10.74
N ASN A 33 -2.24 6.15 -10.37
CA ASN A 33 -1.16 7.00 -10.88
C ASN A 33 -0.98 6.87 -12.40
N PRO A 34 -0.90 5.65 -12.98
CA PRO A 34 -0.85 5.50 -14.44
C PRO A 34 -2.08 6.04 -15.17
N LEU A 35 -3.27 5.93 -14.57
CA LEU A 35 -4.50 6.47 -15.14
C LEU A 35 -4.45 7.99 -15.31
N VAL A 36 -3.89 8.69 -14.33
CA VAL A 36 -3.83 10.15 -14.32
C VAL A 36 -2.61 10.70 -15.05
N LEU A 37 -1.45 10.06 -14.86
CA LEU A 37 -0.16 10.57 -15.34
C LEU A 37 0.35 9.88 -16.61
N GLY A 38 -0.18 8.69 -16.94
CA GLY A 38 0.33 7.83 -17.99
C GLY A 38 0.17 8.39 -19.41
N GLY A 39 -0.76 9.32 -19.64
CA GLY A 39 -1.03 9.87 -20.95
C GLY A 39 -1.41 8.78 -21.96
N GLN A 40 -0.51 8.48 -22.88
CA GLN A 40 -0.68 7.43 -23.92
C GLN A 40 -0.10 6.06 -23.50
N TYR A 41 0.54 5.98 -22.33
CA TYR A 41 1.10 4.73 -21.83
C TYR A 41 0.07 3.95 -21.02
N GLU A 42 -0.12 2.71 -21.40
CA GLU A 42 -1.05 1.80 -20.75
C GLU A 42 -0.28 0.74 -19.96
N VAL A 43 -0.70 0.49 -18.74
CA VAL A 43 -0.15 -0.58 -17.88
C VAL A 43 -1.20 -1.65 -17.65
N LEU A 44 -0.77 -2.85 -17.23
CA LEU A 44 -1.68 -3.97 -17.00
C LEU A 44 -2.83 -3.62 -16.04
N SER A 45 -2.56 -2.89 -14.97
CA SER A 45 -3.56 -2.50 -13.98
C SER A 45 -4.61 -1.54 -14.54
N THR A 46 -4.24 -0.58 -15.39
CA THR A 46 -5.20 0.30 -16.08
C THR A 46 -6.02 -0.45 -17.12
N GLN A 47 -5.41 -1.38 -17.85
CA GLN A 47 -6.13 -2.23 -18.79
C GLN A 47 -7.15 -3.14 -18.10
N ILE A 48 -6.80 -3.74 -16.97
CA ILE A 48 -7.74 -4.50 -16.13
C ILE A 48 -8.92 -3.61 -15.71
N PHE A 49 -8.63 -2.39 -15.24
CA PHE A 49 -9.67 -1.45 -14.85
C PHE A 49 -10.61 -1.12 -16.00
N PHE A 50 -10.10 -0.75 -17.17
CA PHE A 50 -10.92 -0.44 -18.33
C PHE A 50 -11.67 -1.64 -18.90
N ALA A 51 -11.12 -2.84 -18.81
CA ALA A 51 -11.82 -4.06 -19.23
C ALA A 51 -13.06 -4.33 -18.36
N ILE A 52 -13.07 -3.91 -17.09
CA ILE A 52 -14.21 -4.08 -16.18
C ILE A 52 -15.19 -2.90 -16.28
N VAL A 53 -14.66 -1.66 -16.19
CA VAL A 53 -15.47 -0.44 -16.02
C VAL A 53 -15.72 0.27 -17.36
N GLY A 54 -14.95 -0.06 -18.38
CA GLY A 54 -15.07 0.54 -19.71
C GLY A 54 -16.37 0.15 -20.43
N ALA A 55 -16.72 0.93 -21.45
CA ALA A 55 -17.97 0.79 -22.18
C ALA A 55 -18.17 -0.59 -22.88
N GLN A 56 -17.09 -1.32 -23.15
CA GLN A 56 -17.14 -2.63 -23.78
C GLN A 56 -17.34 -3.77 -22.78
N GLY A 57 -16.99 -3.56 -21.49
CA GLY A 57 -17.14 -4.54 -20.42
C GLY A 57 -16.70 -5.95 -20.79
N ASP A 58 -15.40 -6.23 -20.80
CA ASP A 58 -14.87 -7.57 -21.15
C ASP A 58 -14.22 -8.23 -19.92
N PRO A 59 -15.01 -8.95 -19.10
CA PRO A 59 -14.50 -9.67 -17.94
C PRO A 59 -13.49 -10.76 -18.31
N GLY A 60 -13.59 -11.33 -19.52
CA GLY A 60 -12.64 -12.33 -20.01
C GLY A 60 -11.26 -11.75 -20.23
N MET A 61 -11.18 -10.58 -20.88
CA MET A 61 -9.92 -9.84 -21.02
C MET A 61 -9.36 -9.46 -19.65
N ALA A 62 -10.20 -8.94 -18.75
CA ALA A 62 -9.77 -8.59 -17.39
C ALA A 62 -9.18 -9.80 -16.66
N ALA A 63 -9.79 -10.98 -16.78
CA ALA A 63 -9.29 -12.21 -16.17
C ALA A 63 -7.90 -12.61 -16.70
N VAL A 64 -7.70 -12.55 -18.01
CA VAL A 64 -6.40 -12.89 -18.63
C VAL A 64 -5.32 -11.95 -18.15
N LEU A 65 -5.58 -10.64 -18.16
CA LEU A 65 -4.62 -9.64 -17.70
C LEU A 65 -4.32 -9.78 -16.19
N ALA A 66 -5.34 -10.08 -15.39
CA ALA A 66 -5.20 -10.34 -13.96
C ALA A 66 -4.32 -11.58 -13.69
N ILE A 67 -4.48 -12.66 -14.47
CA ILE A 67 -3.61 -13.85 -14.38
C ILE A 67 -2.16 -13.49 -14.72
N VAL A 68 -1.92 -12.70 -15.75
CA VAL A 68 -0.58 -12.25 -16.11
C VAL A 68 0.04 -11.42 -14.98
N LEU A 69 -0.71 -10.47 -14.44
CA LEU A 69 -0.28 -9.65 -13.30
C LEU A 69 0.05 -10.52 -12.07
N LEU A 70 -0.81 -11.49 -11.77
CA LEU A 70 -0.61 -12.45 -10.69
C LEU A 70 0.66 -13.27 -10.89
N LEU A 71 0.95 -13.74 -12.10
CA LEU A 71 2.17 -14.48 -12.40
C LEU A 71 3.44 -13.65 -12.14
N PHE A 72 3.43 -12.36 -12.51
CA PHE A 72 4.54 -11.45 -12.20
C PHE A 72 4.75 -11.30 -10.69
N THR A 73 3.70 -11.06 -9.94
CA THR A 73 3.81 -10.85 -8.48
C THR A 73 4.20 -12.14 -7.76
N LEU A 74 3.63 -13.29 -8.13
CA LEU A 74 4.01 -14.60 -7.58
C LEU A 74 5.45 -14.98 -7.91
N SER A 75 5.91 -14.68 -9.12
CA SER A 75 7.31 -14.94 -9.51
C SER A 75 8.30 -14.12 -8.67
N ALA A 76 7.99 -12.85 -8.42
CA ALA A 76 8.80 -11.99 -7.55
C ALA A 76 8.79 -12.48 -6.09
N PHE A 77 7.63 -12.87 -5.58
CA PHE A 77 7.49 -13.45 -4.25
C PHE A 77 8.28 -14.76 -4.09
N TYR A 78 8.19 -15.64 -5.08
CA TYR A 78 8.95 -16.89 -5.09
C TYR A 78 10.46 -16.63 -5.16
N ALA A 79 10.90 -15.71 -6.02
CA ALA A 79 12.30 -15.32 -6.14
C ALA A 79 12.84 -14.75 -4.82
N GLN A 80 12.09 -13.87 -4.16
CA GLN A 80 12.42 -13.33 -2.85
C GLN A 80 12.58 -14.44 -1.80
N ARG A 81 11.60 -15.35 -1.71
CA ARG A 81 11.64 -16.46 -0.76
C ARG A 81 12.83 -17.38 -0.99
N ARG A 82 13.15 -17.65 -2.26
CA ARG A 82 14.34 -18.45 -2.60
C ARG A 82 15.63 -17.72 -2.26
N TRP A 83 15.68 -16.41 -2.45
CA TRP A 83 16.86 -15.59 -2.14
C TRP A 83 17.12 -15.46 -0.65
N LEU A 84 16.10 -15.29 0.16
CA LEU A 84 16.20 -15.22 1.62
C LEU A 84 16.57 -16.57 2.23
N GLY A 85 16.14 -17.68 1.65
CA GLY A 85 16.33 -19.02 2.15
C GLY A 85 15.66 -19.24 3.53
N LYS A 86 16.01 -20.37 4.18
CA LYS A 86 15.50 -20.73 5.51
C LYS A 86 16.35 -20.17 6.67
N LYS A 87 17.16 -19.13 6.44
CA LYS A 87 18.03 -18.58 7.46
C LYS A 87 17.23 -17.78 8.49
N SER A 88 17.31 -18.19 9.76
CA SER A 88 16.83 -17.38 10.87
C SER A 88 17.79 -16.20 11.08
N TYR A 89 17.25 -15.00 10.98
CA TYR A 89 17.99 -13.75 11.23
C TYR A 89 17.73 -13.22 12.66
N ALA A 90 17.34 -14.11 13.59
CA ALA A 90 17.20 -13.74 14.99
C ALA A 90 18.58 -13.45 15.60
N THR A 91 18.69 -12.34 16.31
CA THR A 91 19.87 -12.03 17.11
C THR A 91 20.01 -13.07 18.23
N ILE A 92 21.16 -13.76 18.28
CA ILE A 92 21.43 -14.86 19.22
C ILE A 92 21.45 -14.39 20.68
N THR A 93 21.69 -13.12 20.92
CA THR A 93 21.70 -12.52 22.23
C THR A 93 20.33 -11.95 22.56
N GLY A 94 19.42 -12.72 23.11
CA GLY A 94 18.12 -12.25 23.60
C GLY A 94 18.18 -11.16 24.72
N LYS A 95 19.29 -10.49 24.90
CA LYS A 95 19.41 -9.24 25.65
C LYS A 95 18.99 -8.13 24.72
N GLY A 96 17.80 -7.59 24.91
CA GLY A 96 17.43 -6.29 24.40
C GLY A 96 18.54 -5.32 24.71
N ASP A 97 18.86 -4.46 23.73
CA ASP A 97 19.81 -3.37 23.89
C ASP A 97 19.48 -2.65 25.21
N SER A 98 20.49 -2.50 26.06
CA SER A 98 20.35 -1.84 27.38
C SER A 98 20.05 -0.33 27.28
N GLY A 99 19.57 0.11 26.13
CA GLY A 99 19.10 1.50 25.94
C GLY A 99 20.20 2.57 25.83
N VAL A 100 21.47 2.15 25.82
CA VAL A 100 22.56 3.11 25.56
C VAL A 100 22.67 3.35 24.06
N HIS A 101 21.92 4.32 23.59
CA HIS A 101 22.02 4.77 22.21
C HIS A 101 23.38 5.40 21.97
N VAL A 102 24.26 4.70 21.28
CA VAL A 102 25.54 5.26 20.83
C VAL A 102 25.23 6.35 19.82
N ARG A 103 25.61 7.60 20.14
CA ARG A 103 25.44 8.72 19.21
C ARG A 103 26.21 8.42 17.93
N LEU A 104 25.51 8.45 16.81
CA LEU A 104 26.12 8.30 15.50
C LEU A 104 27.19 9.38 15.26
N PRO A 105 28.34 9.04 14.68
CA PRO A 105 29.29 10.04 14.24
C PRO A 105 28.62 11.06 13.32
N LYS A 106 28.93 12.35 13.49
CA LYS A 106 28.26 13.42 12.73
C LYS A 106 28.26 13.19 11.21
N ARG A 107 29.31 12.63 10.64
CA ARG A 107 29.41 12.32 9.21
C ARG A 107 28.36 11.28 8.77
N VAL A 108 28.13 10.25 9.58
CA VAL A 108 27.13 9.20 9.29
C VAL A 108 25.72 9.74 9.46
N ALA A 109 25.49 10.55 10.50
CA ALA A 109 24.20 11.21 10.71
C ALA A 109 23.86 12.15 9.54
N TRP A 110 24.80 12.96 9.07
CA TRP A 110 24.62 13.82 7.90
C TRP A 110 24.34 13.01 6.62
N GLY A 111 25.02 11.88 6.42
CA GLY A 111 24.74 10.98 5.31
C GLY A 111 23.30 10.42 5.36
N ALA A 112 22.84 10.01 6.54
CA ALA A 112 21.47 9.54 6.73
C ALA A 112 20.43 10.66 6.49
N TYR A 113 20.69 11.88 6.97
CA TYR A 113 19.81 13.01 6.69
C TYR A 113 19.79 13.38 5.21
N LEU A 114 20.93 13.37 4.53
CA LEU A 114 21.03 13.70 3.12
C LEU A 114 20.23 12.71 2.23
N THR A 115 20.13 11.46 2.64
CA THR A 115 19.34 10.45 1.91
C THR A 115 17.85 10.47 2.26
N ALA A 116 17.50 10.71 3.53
CA ALA A 116 16.12 10.70 3.99
C ALA A 116 15.38 12.02 3.72
N LEU A 117 16.06 13.16 3.89
CA LEU A 117 15.46 14.49 3.80
C LEU A 117 14.82 14.78 2.42
N PRO A 118 15.44 14.48 1.27
CA PRO A 118 14.81 14.71 -0.03
C PRO A 118 13.49 13.98 -0.18
N PHE A 119 13.40 12.73 0.32
CA PHE A 119 12.18 11.95 0.28
C PHE A 119 11.08 12.57 1.16
N VAL A 120 11.44 12.98 2.39
CA VAL A 120 10.51 13.65 3.31
C VAL A 120 10.02 14.98 2.70
N VAL A 121 10.94 15.80 2.16
CA VAL A 121 10.60 17.08 1.53
C VAL A 121 9.67 16.86 0.33
N MET A 122 9.98 15.89 -0.54
CA MET A 122 9.13 15.56 -1.68
C MET A 122 7.72 15.15 -1.23
N SER A 123 7.61 14.30 -0.21
CA SER A 123 6.33 13.89 0.36
C SER A 123 5.55 15.08 0.92
N LEU A 124 6.20 15.96 1.67
CA LEU A 124 5.58 17.18 2.21
C LEU A 124 5.12 18.13 1.10
N ILE A 125 5.90 18.26 0.03
CA ILE A 125 5.48 19.06 -1.14
C ILE A 125 4.22 18.47 -1.76
N VAL A 126 4.18 17.15 -2.02
CA VAL A 126 3.00 16.49 -2.60
C VAL A 126 1.77 16.69 -1.73
N TYR A 127 1.86 16.42 -0.43
CA TYR A 127 0.75 16.65 0.50
C TYR A 127 0.35 18.13 0.58
N GLY A 128 1.32 19.04 0.59
CA GLY A 128 1.07 20.48 0.54
C GLY A 128 0.34 20.90 -0.73
N MET A 129 0.72 20.33 -1.88
CA MET A 129 0.04 20.59 -3.15
C MET A 129 -1.39 20.05 -3.16
N ILE A 130 -1.66 18.88 -2.60
CA ILE A 130 -3.00 18.31 -2.47
C ILE A 130 -3.87 19.21 -1.60
N LEU A 131 -3.37 19.60 -0.42
CA LEU A 131 -4.08 20.49 0.50
C LEU A 131 -4.36 21.86 -0.17
N PHE A 132 -3.33 22.45 -0.78
CA PHE A 132 -3.49 23.75 -1.48
C PHE A 132 -4.47 23.63 -2.64
N GLY A 133 -4.41 22.55 -3.43
CA GLY A 133 -5.30 22.29 -4.57
C GLY A 133 -6.78 22.26 -4.18
N GLY A 134 -7.12 21.79 -3.00
CA GLY A 134 -8.48 21.79 -2.48
C GLY A 134 -9.03 23.20 -2.17
N PHE A 135 -8.15 24.19 -1.98
CA PHE A 135 -8.52 25.55 -1.61
C PHE A 135 -8.36 26.57 -2.74
N VAL A 136 -8.03 26.17 -3.96
CA VAL A 136 -7.89 27.06 -5.10
C VAL A 136 -8.99 26.84 -6.13
N GLU A 137 -9.40 27.89 -6.83
CA GLU A 137 -10.52 27.86 -7.80
C GLU A 137 -10.23 26.92 -8.97
N THR A 138 -9.03 27.00 -9.54
CA THR A 138 -8.58 26.12 -10.62
C THR A 138 -7.08 25.93 -10.52
N TRP A 139 -6.66 24.69 -10.28
CA TRP A 139 -5.26 24.33 -10.18
C TRP A 139 -4.49 24.68 -11.46
N GLY A 140 -3.34 25.32 -11.29
CA GLY A 140 -2.46 25.71 -12.41
C GLY A 140 -2.86 26.96 -13.17
N TYR A 141 -4.07 27.52 -12.94
CA TYR A 141 -4.56 28.69 -13.65
C TYR A 141 -5.04 29.82 -12.73
N LYS A 142 -6.00 29.55 -11.83
CA LYS A 142 -6.53 30.52 -10.88
C LYS A 142 -6.31 30.05 -9.45
N HIS A 143 -5.43 30.71 -8.74
CA HIS A 143 -5.06 30.38 -7.38
C HIS A 143 -5.78 31.20 -6.30
N ASN A 144 -6.95 31.80 -6.65
CA ASN A 144 -7.78 32.46 -5.66
C ASN A 144 -8.29 31.46 -4.64
N PHE A 145 -8.26 31.82 -3.36
CA PHE A 145 -8.78 30.99 -2.28
C PHE A 145 -10.28 30.78 -2.43
N THR A 146 -10.73 29.53 -2.35
CA THR A 146 -12.14 29.16 -2.44
C THR A 146 -12.43 27.90 -1.63
N LEU A 147 -13.65 27.78 -1.14
CA LEU A 147 -14.21 26.56 -0.54
C LEU A 147 -15.20 25.86 -1.48
N LYS A 148 -15.29 26.31 -2.74
CA LYS A 148 -16.26 25.82 -3.71
C LYS A 148 -16.27 24.29 -3.83
N HIS A 149 -15.09 23.67 -3.87
CA HIS A 149 -14.98 22.22 -4.03
C HIS A 149 -15.54 21.48 -2.81
N TYR A 150 -15.26 21.97 -1.60
CA TYR A 150 -15.80 21.38 -0.37
C TYR A 150 -17.31 21.56 -0.27
N ILE A 151 -17.82 22.76 -0.62
CA ILE A 151 -19.27 23.04 -0.61
C ILE A 151 -19.99 22.18 -1.65
N ALA A 152 -19.41 21.97 -2.83
CA ALA A 152 -20.03 21.16 -3.87
C ALA A 152 -20.15 19.68 -3.47
N GLU A 153 -19.10 19.14 -2.82
CA GLU A 153 -19.02 17.71 -2.51
C GLU A 153 -19.54 17.32 -1.12
N PHE A 154 -19.50 18.27 -0.16
CA PHE A 154 -19.91 18.10 1.24
C PHE A 154 -20.93 19.13 1.67
N SER A 155 -21.87 19.54 0.80
CA SER A 155 -22.88 20.52 1.17
C SER A 155 -23.79 20.01 2.28
N LEU A 156 -24.06 20.90 3.20
CA LEU A 156 -25.02 20.71 4.28
C LEU A 156 -26.04 21.85 4.20
N TYR A 157 -27.31 21.52 4.12
CA TYR A 157 -28.37 22.51 4.16
C TYR A 157 -29.54 22.06 5.02
N TRP A 158 -30.28 23.03 5.53
CA TRP A 158 -31.46 22.80 6.34
C TRP A 158 -32.71 22.86 5.45
N SER A 159 -33.44 21.75 5.36
CA SER A 159 -34.77 21.71 4.74
C SER A 159 -35.85 21.90 5.81
N GLU A 160 -36.88 22.70 5.53
CA GLU A 160 -38.00 22.89 6.45
C GLU A 160 -38.82 21.60 6.64
N GLU A 161 -38.82 20.72 5.63
CA GLU A 161 -39.61 19.49 5.61
C GLU A 161 -38.84 18.27 6.17
N TYR A 162 -37.54 18.18 5.89
CA TYR A 162 -36.71 17.00 6.23
C TYR A 162 -35.58 17.27 7.24
N GLY A 163 -35.46 18.51 7.75
CA GLY A 163 -34.41 18.89 8.67
C GLY A 163 -33.04 19.04 8.01
N LEU A 164 -31.99 18.60 8.70
CA LEU A 164 -30.61 18.66 8.18
C LEU A 164 -30.42 17.65 7.05
N MET A 165 -30.18 18.17 5.86
CA MET A 165 -29.90 17.41 4.65
C MET A 165 -28.43 17.55 4.27
N TRP A 166 -27.82 16.47 3.86
CA TRP A 166 -26.51 16.46 3.24
C TRP A 166 -26.61 16.06 1.77
N GLU A 167 -26.01 16.85 0.91
CA GLU A 167 -25.98 16.65 -0.53
C GLU A 167 -24.52 16.57 -0.98
N GLY A 168 -24.28 15.82 -2.06
CA GLY A 168 -22.95 15.64 -2.60
C GLY A 168 -22.48 14.17 -2.56
N ALA A 169 -21.74 13.80 -3.60
CA ALA A 169 -21.29 12.41 -3.78
C ALA A 169 -20.26 11.97 -2.72
N ALA A 170 -19.52 12.94 -2.14
CA ALA A 170 -18.48 12.65 -1.17
C ALA A 170 -19.02 12.06 0.15
N TRP A 171 -20.21 12.46 0.60
CA TRP A 171 -20.79 11.91 1.84
C TRP A 171 -21.05 10.43 1.75
N ASN A 172 -21.62 9.94 0.65
CA ASN A 172 -21.89 8.52 0.47
C ASN A 172 -20.59 7.71 0.44
N SER A 173 -19.61 8.18 -0.30
CA SER A 173 -18.29 7.54 -0.36
C SER A 173 -17.59 7.55 0.99
N PHE A 174 -17.66 8.66 1.74
CA PHE A 174 -17.09 8.78 3.08
C PHE A 174 -17.69 7.76 4.05
N TRP A 175 -19.02 7.72 4.15
CA TRP A 175 -19.70 6.81 5.08
C TRP A 175 -19.49 5.35 4.71
N THR A 176 -19.56 5.00 3.42
CA THR A 176 -19.28 3.64 2.95
C THR A 176 -17.85 3.22 3.30
N THR A 177 -16.88 4.07 3.02
CA THR A 177 -15.48 3.80 3.34
C THR A 177 -15.27 3.65 4.85
N LEU A 178 -15.87 4.53 5.65
CA LEU A 178 -15.76 4.48 7.10
C LEU A 178 -16.38 3.19 7.68
N GLN A 179 -17.58 2.81 7.23
CA GLN A 179 -18.24 1.58 7.67
C GLN A 179 -17.43 0.34 7.34
N ILE A 180 -16.95 0.23 6.10
CA ILE A 180 -16.10 -0.89 5.69
C ILE A 180 -14.83 -0.93 6.53
N SER A 181 -14.17 0.20 6.73
CA SER A 181 -12.91 0.28 7.48
C SER A 181 -13.09 -0.07 8.96
N VAL A 182 -14.13 0.44 9.60
CA VAL A 182 -14.42 0.17 11.02
C VAL A 182 -14.72 -1.30 11.28
N ILE A 183 -15.35 -1.99 10.33
CA ILE A 183 -15.65 -3.41 10.44
C ILE A 183 -14.44 -4.27 10.05
N SER A 184 -13.80 -3.97 8.92
CA SER A 184 -12.73 -4.82 8.39
C SER A 184 -11.42 -4.70 9.18
N ALA A 185 -11.05 -3.51 9.67
CA ALA A 185 -9.78 -3.31 10.34
C ALA A 185 -9.63 -4.14 11.64
N PRO A 186 -10.61 -4.14 12.59
CA PRO A 186 -10.52 -4.98 13.78
C PRO A 186 -10.52 -6.48 13.47
N LEU A 187 -11.32 -6.91 12.49
CA LEU A 187 -11.36 -8.32 12.07
C LEU A 187 -10.01 -8.75 11.49
N THR A 188 -9.46 -7.96 10.59
CA THR A 188 -8.15 -8.23 9.99
C THR A 188 -7.04 -8.22 11.04
N ALA A 189 -7.05 -7.26 11.95
CA ALA A 189 -6.08 -7.19 13.05
C ALA A 189 -6.19 -8.40 13.98
N GLY A 190 -7.40 -8.81 14.33
CA GLY A 190 -7.66 -10.00 15.16
C GLY A 190 -7.17 -11.29 14.49
N LEU A 191 -7.50 -11.48 13.21
CA LEU A 191 -7.03 -12.63 12.43
C LEU A 191 -5.50 -12.62 12.27
N GLY A 192 -4.91 -11.46 12.03
CA GLY A 192 -3.45 -11.33 11.94
C GLY A 192 -2.74 -11.67 13.23
N LEU A 193 -3.24 -11.18 14.38
CA LEU A 193 -2.72 -11.53 15.70
C LEU A 193 -2.87 -13.03 16.01
N LEU A 194 -4.02 -13.61 15.72
CA LEU A 194 -4.27 -15.04 15.90
C LEU A 194 -3.31 -15.87 15.05
N THR A 195 -3.18 -15.54 13.78
CA THR A 195 -2.25 -16.18 12.85
C THR A 195 -0.81 -16.09 13.33
N ALA A 196 -0.38 -14.90 13.73
CA ALA A 196 0.97 -14.69 14.28
C ALA A 196 1.19 -15.49 15.57
N TYR A 197 0.21 -15.52 16.48
CA TYR A 197 0.27 -16.30 17.70
C TYR A 197 0.42 -17.81 17.42
N ILE A 198 -0.41 -18.35 16.51
CA ILE A 198 -0.34 -19.76 16.12
C ILE A 198 1.02 -20.09 15.52
N LEU A 199 1.50 -19.26 14.57
CA LEU A 199 2.78 -19.47 13.91
C LEU A 199 3.97 -19.40 14.86
N VAL A 200 3.94 -18.54 15.88
CA VAL A 200 5.06 -18.40 16.81
C VAL A 200 5.00 -19.45 17.92
N ARG A 201 3.82 -19.71 18.48
CA ARG A 201 3.69 -20.52 19.71
C ARG A 201 3.39 -21.99 19.46
N GLN A 202 2.77 -22.34 18.33
CA GLN A 202 2.33 -23.71 18.08
C GLN A 202 3.28 -24.46 17.14
N LYS A 203 3.44 -25.76 17.39
CA LYS A 203 4.12 -26.68 16.49
C LYS A 203 3.07 -27.67 15.97
N PHE A 204 2.78 -27.62 14.68
CA PHE A 204 1.82 -28.50 14.06
C PHE A 204 2.30 -28.95 12.68
N TRP A 205 1.74 -30.05 12.21
CA TRP A 205 2.02 -30.54 10.87
C TRP A 205 1.47 -29.55 9.82
N GLY A 206 2.27 -29.24 8.81
CA GLY A 206 1.87 -28.27 7.77
C GLY A 206 2.11 -26.79 8.14
N LYS A 207 2.82 -26.49 9.24
CA LYS A 207 3.14 -25.13 9.66
C LYS A 207 3.80 -24.30 8.54
N ASP A 208 4.77 -24.90 7.84
CA ASP A 208 5.49 -24.22 6.74
C ASP A 208 4.57 -23.90 5.56
N ILE A 209 3.58 -24.75 5.29
CA ILE A 209 2.57 -24.54 4.25
C ILE A 209 1.61 -23.41 4.69
N PHE A 210 1.16 -23.46 5.94
CA PHE A 210 0.27 -22.44 6.48
C PHE A 210 0.96 -21.05 6.50
N GLU A 211 2.22 -20.97 6.93
CA GLU A 211 3.02 -19.75 6.86
C GLU A 211 3.17 -19.25 5.42
N PHE A 212 3.44 -20.18 4.48
CA PHE A 212 3.53 -19.83 3.07
C PHE A 212 2.22 -19.24 2.53
N LEU A 213 1.08 -19.88 2.81
CA LEU A 213 -0.22 -19.43 2.34
C LEU A 213 -0.63 -18.08 2.94
N THR A 214 -0.33 -17.84 4.21
CA THR A 214 -0.60 -16.54 4.83
C THR A 214 0.26 -15.43 4.25
N MET A 215 1.53 -15.72 3.91
CA MET A 215 2.38 -14.76 3.21
C MET A 215 1.98 -14.56 1.75
N LEU A 216 1.36 -15.55 1.12
CA LEU A 216 0.93 -15.47 -0.26
C LEU A 216 -0.12 -14.36 -0.48
N SER A 217 -0.92 -14.05 0.55
CA SER A 217 -1.89 -12.95 0.48
C SER A 217 -1.26 -11.58 0.18
N PHE A 218 -0.01 -11.37 0.57
CA PHE A 218 0.75 -10.17 0.20
C PHE A 218 1.17 -10.13 -1.27
N ALA A 219 1.28 -11.29 -1.91
CA ALA A 219 1.71 -11.38 -3.31
C ALA A 219 0.55 -11.20 -4.29
N VAL A 220 -0.69 -11.20 -3.81
CA VAL A 220 -1.87 -11.06 -4.67
C VAL A 220 -2.31 -9.60 -4.70
N PRO A 221 -2.20 -8.91 -5.84
CA PRO A 221 -2.67 -7.54 -5.98
C PRO A 221 -4.17 -7.40 -5.74
N GLY A 222 -4.59 -6.30 -5.11
CA GLY A 222 -6.00 -6.02 -4.84
C GLY A 222 -6.87 -5.99 -6.11
N THR A 223 -6.32 -5.51 -7.22
CA THR A 223 -6.98 -5.51 -8.54
C THR A 223 -7.32 -6.93 -9.01
N VAL A 224 -6.42 -7.91 -8.79
CA VAL A 224 -6.64 -9.32 -9.15
C VAL A 224 -7.75 -9.93 -8.29
N ILE A 225 -7.77 -9.63 -6.99
CA ILE A 225 -8.83 -10.06 -6.07
C ILE A 225 -10.17 -9.47 -6.51
N GLY A 226 -10.21 -8.18 -6.88
CA GLY A 226 -11.41 -7.51 -7.38
C GLY A 226 -11.98 -8.17 -8.62
N VAL A 227 -11.14 -8.53 -9.60
CA VAL A 227 -11.57 -9.31 -10.78
C VAL A 227 -12.15 -10.66 -10.37
N GLY A 228 -11.50 -11.37 -9.45
CA GLY A 228 -11.99 -12.64 -8.94
C GLY A 228 -13.39 -12.55 -8.34
N TYR A 229 -13.69 -11.49 -7.59
CA TYR A 229 -15.04 -11.26 -7.04
C TYR A 229 -16.10 -10.93 -8.09
N ILE A 230 -15.72 -10.29 -9.19
CA ILE A 230 -16.66 -9.97 -10.27
C ILE A 230 -16.99 -11.20 -11.09
N LEU A 231 -16.05 -12.14 -11.23
CA LEU A 231 -16.21 -13.37 -12.01
C LEU A 231 -16.89 -14.52 -11.23
N ALA A 232 -16.92 -14.44 -9.89
CA ALA A 232 -17.53 -15.45 -9.02
C ALA A 232 -19.03 -15.25 -8.87
#